data_7a94f5e4f9c223835d512413f83c15c0
#
_entry.id   7a94f5e4f9c223835d512413f83c15c0
#
_cell.length_a   1.000
_cell.length_b   1.000
_cell.length_c   1.000
_cell.angle_alpha   90.00
_cell.angle_beta   90.00
_cell.angle_gamma   90.00
#
_symmetry.space_group_name_H-M   'P 1'
#
loop_
_entity.id
_entity.type
_entity.pdbx_description
1 polymer ?
#
loop_
_entity_poly.entity_id
_entity_poly.type
_entity_poly.pdbx_seq_one_letter_code
_entity_poly.pdbx_strand_id
1 'polypeptide(L)'
;MSDIRLSGQTALKAHTGMGLYVCPNDDEGLNSLYYTIEVNDAQGVAFLRRLLTVDVKNIHRGEVRQSFILNALGLMTDFVWVAHLPDSDEHFRVVFQSLDTLAWMHQVAKAFDEDFTTLKTSTAILFADQTNTPHGLMADGKVQVMKTSKGEVLAMRVGAMTLLQGEEKAFENFTHPGMEMLDELSAITLCYVSKSPLAFAWQANDLMPGDVNGAAYIDFSDSSRMFIGRALTEARLKAGEAKKAVVLSSHQDEAEAWFENPSEVILLTEEGVPVAKSAFVGLLGDKLTCVAFVPQSTDSSRLIWMNGGEEQAYRVEVLS
;
A
#
# COMPACT_ATOMS: atom_id res chain seq x y z
N MET A 1 20.12 -3.96 15.95
CA MET A 1 20.36 -2.59 15.46
C MET A 1 21.20 -2.53 14.18
N SER A 2 22.22 -3.41 13.99
CA SER A 2 22.98 -3.50 12.73
C SER A 2 22.10 -3.81 11.51
N ASP A 3 21.05 -4.60 11.70
CA ASP A 3 20.17 -5.06 10.62
C ASP A 3 19.31 -3.94 10.01
N ILE A 4 18.90 -2.97 10.82
CA ILE A 4 18.08 -1.84 10.34
C ILE A 4 18.87 -0.94 9.37
N ARG A 5 20.17 -0.73 9.61
CA ARG A 5 21.02 0.06 8.71
C ARG A 5 21.30 -0.66 7.39
N LEU A 6 21.49 -1.98 7.45
CA LEU A 6 21.67 -2.79 6.26
C LEU A 6 20.42 -2.79 5.39
N SER A 7 19.25 -2.91 6.01
CA SER A 7 17.97 -2.90 5.30
C SER A 7 17.69 -1.55 4.63
N GLY A 8 18.01 -0.43 5.28
CA GLY A 8 17.88 0.91 4.68
C GLY A 8 18.78 1.09 3.45
N GLN A 9 20.02 0.57 3.47
CA GLN A 9 20.90 0.60 2.31
C GLN A 9 20.37 -0.27 1.16
N THR A 10 19.83 -1.44 1.47
CA THR A 10 19.20 -2.32 0.49
C THR A 10 17.98 -1.66 -0.14
N ALA A 11 17.13 -1.01 0.66
CA ALA A 11 15.98 -0.28 0.17
C ALA A 11 16.37 0.86 -0.79
N LEU A 12 17.43 1.60 -0.49
CA LEU A 12 17.92 2.67 -1.36
C LEU A 12 18.41 2.12 -2.70
N LYS A 13 19.16 1.02 -2.69
CA LYS A 13 19.61 0.37 -3.93
C LYS A 13 18.45 -0.16 -4.76
N ALA A 14 17.49 -0.81 -4.12
CA ALA A 14 16.32 -1.32 -4.80
C ALA A 14 15.43 -0.21 -5.37
N HIS A 15 15.43 0.98 -4.78
CA HIS A 15 14.73 2.14 -5.33
C HIS A 15 15.29 2.61 -6.68
N THR A 16 16.60 2.41 -6.89
CA THR A 16 17.28 2.74 -8.15
C THR A 16 17.46 1.55 -9.10
N GLY A 17 16.96 0.37 -8.72
CA GLY A 17 17.10 -0.88 -9.46
C GLY A 17 15.84 -1.75 -9.37
N MET A 18 16.04 -3.05 -9.20
CA MET A 18 14.98 -4.02 -8.97
C MET A 18 15.15 -4.68 -7.60
N GLY A 19 14.08 -4.74 -6.84
CA GLY A 19 14.04 -5.43 -5.55
C GLY A 19 12.87 -6.39 -5.47
N LEU A 20 13.09 -7.60 -4.95
CA LEU A 20 12.07 -8.60 -4.68
C LEU A 20 11.97 -8.86 -3.18
N TYR A 21 10.77 -8.74 -2.66
CA TYR A 21 10.43 -9.16 -1.31
C TYR A 21 9.42 -10.31 -1.37
N VAL A 22 9.78 -11.46 -0.81
CA VAL A 22 8.85 -12.59 -0.65
C VAL A 22 8.25 -12.49 0.74
N CYS A 23 6.92 -12.29 0.79
CA CYS A 23 6.22 -12.17 2.05
C CYS A 23 6.18 -13.53 2.76
N PRO A 24 6.58 -13.60 4.03
CA PRO A 24 6.54 -14.86 4.78
C PRO A 24 5.11 -15.34 4.97
N ASN A 25 4.91 -16.65 4.98
CA ASN A 25 3.68 -17.27 5.41
C ASN A 25 3.79 -17.65 6.90
N ASP A 26 2.67 -17.64 7.60
CA ASP A 26 2.57 -18.18 8.95
C ASP A 26 2.57 -19.72 8.96
N ASP A 27 2.54 -20.33 10.16
CA ASP A 27 2.52 -21.77 10.34
C ASP A 27 1.27 -22.46 9.72
N GLU A 28 0.20 -21.70 9.45
CA GLU A 28 -1.01 -22.19 8.78
C GLU A 28 -0.95 -22.03 7.26
N GLY A 29 0.15 -21.47 6.73
CA GLY A 29 0.34 -21.17 5.31
C GLY A 29 -0.45 -19.95 4.84
N LEU A 30 -0.86 -19.06 5.76
CA LEU A 30 -1.43 -17.77 5.45
C LEU A 30 -0.30 -16.75 5.31
N ASN A 31 -0.40 -15.89 4.29
CA ASN A 31 0.55 -14.81 4.13
C ASN A 31 0.40 -13.79 5.27
N SER A 32 1.49 -13.43 5.92
CA SER A 32 1.48 -12.51 7.06
C SER A 32 1.15 -11.06 6.69
N LEU A 33 1.29 -10.70 5.42
CA LEU A 33 1.13 -9.31 4.94
C LEU A 33 -0.04 -9.14 3.97
N TYR A 34 -0.45 -10.19 3.26
CA TYR A 34 -1.47 -10.10 2.23
C TYR A 34 -2.46 -11.24 2.32
N TYR A 35 -3.71 -10.90 2.29
CA TYR A 35 -4.83 -11.82 2.19
C TYR A 35 -5.46 -11.70 0.80
N THR A 36 -6.07 -12.78 0.34
CA THR A 36 -6.63 -12.83 -1.00
C THR A 36 -8.01 -13.44 -0.95
N ILE A 37 -8.97 -12.76 -1.59
CA ILE A 37 -10.28 -13.33 -1.89
C ILE A 37 -10.48 -13.41 -3.40
N GLU A 38 -11.36 -14.32 -3.80
CA GLU A 38 -11.76 -14.52 -5.18
C GLU A 38 -13.28 -14.62 -5.29
N VAL A 39 -13.82 -13.99 -6.34
CA VAL A 39 -15.21 -14.11 -6.74
C VAL A 39 -15.26 -14.52 -8.20
N ASN A 40 -16.23 -15.34 -8.58
CA ASN A 40 -16.34 -15.91 -9.93
C ASN A 40 -17.77 -16.00 -10.46
N ASP A 41 -18.68 -15.21 -9.88
CA ASP A 41 -20.08 -15.15 -10.27
C ASP A 41 -20.66 -13.74 -10.12
N ALA A 42 -21.90 -13.56 -10.58
CA ALA A 42 -22.61 -12.29 -10.55
C ALA A 42 -22.88 -11.78 -9.13
N GLN A 43 -23.04 -12.66 -8.13
CA GLN A 43 -23.26 -12.26 -6.74
C GLN A 43 -21.97 -11.70 -6.16
N GLY A 44 -20.83 -12.37 -6.40
CA GLY A 44 -19.53 -11.87 -6.02
C GLY A 44 -19.19 -10.52 -6.67
N VAL A 45 -19.54 -10.33 -7.94
CA VAL A 45 -19.38 -9.02 -8.61
C VAL A 45 -20.26 -7.96 -7.94
N ALA A 46 -21.49 -8.29 -7.55
CA ALA A 46 -22.37 -7.38 -6.82
C ALA A 46 -21.80 -7.01 -5.44
N PHE A 47 -21.25 -8.00 -4.74
CA PHE A 47 -20.52 -7.81 -3.48
C PHE A 47 -19.36 -6.83 -3.64
N LEU A 48 -18.46 -7.05 -4.63
CA LEU A 48 -17.33 -6.17 -4.88
C LEU A 48 -17.75 -4.73 -5.23
N ARG A 49 -18.83 -4.57 -6.00
CA ARG A 49 -19.37 -3.24 -6.34
C ARG A 49 -19.89 -2.47 -5.12
N ARG A 50 -20.29 -3.17 -4.08
CA ARG A 50 -20.74 -2.60 -2.81
C ARG A 50 -19.57 -2.28 -1.88
N LEU A 51 -18.55 -3.11 -1.90
CA LEU A 51 -17.41 -3.04 -1.00
C LEU A 51 -16.36 -2.02 -1.47
N LEU A 52 -16.02 -2.01 -2.76
CA LEU A 52 -14.89 -1.29 -3.34
C LEU A 52 -15.27 0.13 -3.78
N THR A 53 -14.33 1.06 -3.73
CA THR A 53 -14.53 2.42 -4.24
C THR A 53 -14.42 2.49 -5.77
N VAL A 54 -13.64 1.62 -6.41
CA VAL A 54 -13.63 1.48 -7.87
C VAL A 54 -14.83 0.63 -8.33
N ASP A 55 -15.44 0.94 -9.46
CA ASP A 55 -16.45 0.05 -10.04
C ASP A 55 -15.76 -1.06 -10.85
N VAL A 56 -15.90 -2.30 -10.36
CA VAL A 56 -15.28 -3.48 -11.01
C VAL A 56 -15.79 -3.71 -12.44
N LYS A 57 -16.99 -3.21 -12.79
CA LYS A 57 -17.48 -3.25 -14.17
C LYS A 57 -16.66 -2.41 -15.16
N ASN A 58 -15.88 -1.45 -14.64
CA ASN A 58 -14.99 -0.60 -15.41
C ASN A 58 -13.55 -1.14 -15.47
N ILE A 59 -13.30 -2.34 -14.93
CA ILE A 59 -12.02 -3.04 -15.03
C ILE A 59 -12.14 -4.10 -16.13
N HIS A 60 -11.36 -3.96 -17.20
CA HIS A 60 -11.42 -4.93 -18.30
C HIS A 60 -10.66 -6.21 -17.95
N ARG A 61 -10.98 -7.30 -18.62
CA ARG A 61 -10.26 -8.58 -18.44
C ARG A 61 -8.75 -8.41 -18.65
N GLY A 62 -7.98 -8.99 -17.74
CA GLY A 62 -6.53 -8.87 -17.73
C GLY A 62 -6.03 -7.52 -17.24
N GLU A 63 -6.88 -6.73 -16.59
CA GLU A 63 -6.49 -5.48 -15.93
C GLU A 63 -6.51 -5.62 -14.42
N VAL A 64 -5.64 -4.83 -13.77
CA VAL A 64 -5.63 -4.62 -12.33
C VAL A 64 -5.79 -3.13 -12.03
N ARG A 65 -6.56 -2.83 -10.99
CA ARG A 65 -6.69 -1.48 -10.44
C ARG A 65 -6.55 -1.51 -8.94
N GLN A 66 -6.19 -0.39 -8.39
CA GLN A 66 -6.20 -0.15 -6.96
C GLN A 66 -7.52 0.47 -6.53
N SER A 67 -7.96 0.16 -5.31
CA SER A 67 -9.22 0.61 -4.75
C SER A 67 -9.10 0.74 -3.24
N PHE A 68 -9.99 1.49 -2.62
CA PHE A 68 -10.17 1.48 -1.18
C PHE A 68 -11.33 0.58 -0.76
N ILE A 69 -11.21 0.04 0.44
CA ILE A 69 -12.32 -0.46 1.25
C ILE A 69 -12.55 0.56 2.34
N LEU A 70 -13.78 1.01 2.50
CA LEU A 70 -14.17 2.02 3.46
C LEU A 70 -15.12 1.45 4.50
N ASN A 71 -15.13 2.07 5.68
CA ASN A 71 -16.20 1.87 6.64
C ASN A 71 -17.40 2.80 6.33
N ALA A 72 -18.46 2.69 7.10
CA ALA A 72 -19.68 3.49 6.92
C ALA A 72 -19.44 5.01 7.09
N LEU A 73 -18.37 5.41 7.78
CA LEU A 73 -17.97 6.81 7.97
C LEU A 73 -17.12 7.37 6.82
N GLY A 74 -16.83 6.55 5.79
CA GLY A 74 -15.98 6.93 4.66
C GLY A 74 -14.49 6.95 4.99
N LEU A 75 -14.09 6.35 6.12
CA LEU A 75 -12.70 6.17 6.50
C LEU A 75 -12.14 4.90 5.85
N MET A 76 -10.87 4.94 5.47
CA MET A 76 -10.19 3.79 4.88
C MET A 76 -10.03 2.67 5.91
N THR A 77 -10.45 1.48 5.55
CA THR A 77 -10.13 0.24 6.28
C THR A 77 -8.99 -0.50 5.64
N ASP A 78 -8.91 -0.44 4.30
CA ASP A 78 -7.81 -1.03 3.56
C ASP A 78 -7.66 -0.39 2.18
N PHE A 79 -6.48 -0.60 1.58
CA PHE A 79 -6.19 -0.26 0.20
C PHE A 79 -5.82 -1.53 -0.56
N VAL A 80 -6.55 -1.85 -1.60
CA VAL A 80 -6.57 -3.17 -2.20
C VAL A 80 -6.20 -3.16 -3.68
N TRP A 81 -5.71 -4.28 -4.15
CA TRP A 81 -5.52 -4.56 -5.57
C TRP A 81 -6.67 -5.41 -6.07
N VAL A 82 -7.29 -4.98 -7.15
CA VAL A 82 -8.45 -5.64 -7.76
C VAL A 82 -8.07 -6.05 -9.16
N ALA A 83 -7.91 -7.34 -9.38
CA ALA A 83 -7.56 -7.93 -10.66
C ALA A 83 -8.79 -8.57 -11.30
N HIS A 84 -9.11 -8.19 -12.54
CA HIS A 84 -10.07 -8.89 -13.38
C HIS A 84 -9.32 -9.97 -14.16
N LEU A 85 -9.53 -11.23 -13.81
CA LEU A 85 -8.82 -12.35 -14.41
C LEU A 85 -9.26 -12.56 -15.86
N PRO A 86 -8.38 -13.07 -16.74
CA PRO A 86 -8.67 -13.10 -18.17
C PRO A 86 -9.65 -14.20 -18.62
N ASP A 87 -9.98 -15.14 -17.75
CA ASP A 87 -10.75 -16.36 -18.06
C ASP A 87 -12.27 -16.17 -18.05
N SER A 88 -12.81 -15.19 -17.29
CA SER A 88 -14.25 -14.94 -17.19
C SER A 88 -14.56 -13.46 -16.98
N ASP A 89 -15.78 -13.01 -17.33
CA ASP A 89 -16.28 -11.65 -17.08
C ASP A 89 -16.63 -11.39 -15.62
N GLU A 90 -16.75 -12.43 -14.82
CA GLU A 90 -17.17 -12.36 -13.41
C GLU A 90 -16.05 -12.80 -12.47
N HIS A 91 -14.86 -13.09 -13.00
CA HIS A 91 -13.74 -13.61 -12.21
C HIS A 91 -12.79 -12.50 -11.77
N PHE A 92 -12.87 -12.18 -10.48
CA PHE A 92 -12.03 -11.15 -9.85
C PHE A 92 -11.27 -11.71 -8.68
N ARG A 93 -10.05 -11.20 -8.52
CA ARG A 93 -9.21 -11.43 -7.34
C ARG A 93 -8.95 -10.11 -6.64
N VAL A 94 -9.11 -10.10 -5.32
CA VAL A 94 -8.83 -8.93 -4.48
C VAL A 94 -7.75 -9.27 -3.48
N VAL A 95 -6.68 -8.49 -3.46
CA VAL A 95 -5.55 -8.63 -2.54
C VAL A 95 -5.54 -7.44 -1.59
N PHE A 96 -5.47 -7.72 -0.28
CA PHE A 96 -5.56 -6.74 0.79
C PHE A 96 -4.64 -7.13 1.95
N GLN A 97 -4.50 -6.26 2.98
CA GLN A 97 -3.43 -6.39 3.98
C GLN A 97 -3.92 -6.71 5.39
N SER A 98 -5.18 -6.48 5.72
CA SER A 98 -5.65 -6.56 7.10
C SER A 98 -6.62 -7.72 7.34
N LEU A 99 -6.38 -8.49 8.42
CA LEU A 99 -7.35 -9.48 8.91
C LEU A 99 -8.67 -8.85 9.35
N ASP A 100 -8.62 -7.62 9.88
CA ASP A 100 -9.83 -6.88 10.23
C ASP A 100 -10.67 -6.57 9.00
N THR A 101 -10.01 -6.31 7.87
CA THR A 101 -10.67 -6.14 6.57
C THR A 101 -11.34 -7.44 6.13
N LEU A 102 -10.68 -8.59 6.29
CA LEU A 102 -11.30 -9.88 6.00
C LEU A 102 -12.55 -10.13 6.88
N ALA A 103 -12.44 -9.86 8.17
CA ALA A 103 -13.58 -9.96 9.09
C ALA A 103 -14.72 -9.02 8.71
N TRP A 104 -14.41 -7.80 8.29
CA TRP A 104 -15.38 -6.84 7.77
C TRP A 104 -16.04 -7.33 6.47
N MET A 105 -15.29 -7.87 5.52
CA MET A 105 -15.82 -8.46 4.30
C MET A 105 -16.82 -9.58 4.59
N HIS A 106 -16.51 -10.48 5.53
CA HIS A 106 -17.44 -11.53 5.94
C HIS A 106 -18.74 -10.99 6.56
N GLN A 107 -18.65 -9.90 7.34
CA GLN A 107 -19.84 -9.26 7.89
C GLN A 107 -20.71 -8.64 6.79
N VAL A 108 -20.08 -7.96 5.82
CA VAL A 108 -20.78 -7.37 4.68
C VAL A 108 -21.42 -8.45 3.82
N ALA A 109 -20.68 -9.50 3.46
CA ALA A 109 -21.19 -10.60 2.65
C ALA A 109 -22.41 -11.26 3.32
N LYS A 110 -22.32 -11.56 4.61
CA LYS A 110 -23.44 -12.10 5.39
C LYS A 110 -24.65 -11.18 5.43
N ALA A 111 -24.44 -9.87 5.53
CA ALA A 111 -25.53 -8.90 5.60
C ALA A 111 -26.34 -8.79 4.29
N PHE A 112 -25.73 -9.14 3.17
CA PHE A 112 -26.33 -9.05 1.84
C PHE A 112 -26.58 -10.40 1.17
N ASP A 113 -26.39 -11.51 1.92
CA ASP A 113 -26.53 -12.88 1.39
C ASP A 113 -25.62 -13.11 0.15
N GLU A 114 -24.41 -12.61 0.24
CA GLU A 114 -23.34 -12.69 -0.78
C GLU A 114 -22.21 -13.56 -0.25
N ASP A 115 -21.36 -14.10 -1.14
CA ASP A 115 -20.25 -14.99 -0.74
C ASP A 115 -18.99 -14.69 -1.55
N PHE A 116 -17.85 -15.15 -1.04
CA PHE A 116 -16.54 -15.13 -1.69
C PHE A 116 -15.66 -16.27 -1.19
N THR A 117 -14.64 -16.62 -1.97
CA THR A 117 -13.65 -17.62 -1.58
C THR A 117 -12.38 -16.97 -1.08
N THR A 118 -11.92 -17.35 0.11
CA THR A 118 -10.58 -16.98 0.60
C THR A 118 -9.54 -17.92 0.03
N LEU A 119 -8.49 -17.36 -0.58
CA LEU A 119 -7.41 -18.15 -1.18
C LEU A 119 -6.19 -18.18 -0.25
N LYS A 120 -5.60 -19.36 -0.10
CA LYS A 120 -4.26 -19.53 0.47
C LYS A 120 -3.25 -19.43 -0.67
N THR A 121 -2.51 -18.34 -0.74
CA THR A 121 -1.50 -18.12 -1.77
C THR A 121 -0.33 -17.33 -1.18
N SER A 122 0.88 -17.70 -1.55
CA SER A 122 2.05 -16.91 -1.23
C SER A 122 2.10 -15.66 -2.10
N THR A 123 2.58 -14.58 -1.54
CA THR A 123 2.68 -13.28 -2.22
C THR A 123 4.12 -12.79 -2.17
N ALA A 124 4.57 -12.18 -3.25
CA ALA A 124 5.83 -11.43 -3.28
C ALA A 124 5.59 -10.06 -3.92
N ILE A 125 6.42 -9.10 -3.57
CA ILE A 125 6.40 -7.75 -4.12
C ILE A 125 7.67 -7.53 -4.92
N LEU A 126 7.52 -7.22 -6.20
CA LEU A 126 8.61 -6.80 -7.07
C LEU A 126 8.54 -5.28 -7.25
N PHE A 127 9.60 -4.61 -6.86
CA PHE A 127 9.82 -3.19 -7.14
C PHE A 127 10.73 -3.08 -8.37
N ALA A 128 10.30 -2.34 -9.38
CA ALA A 128 11.10 -2.10 -10.57
C ALA A 128 10.86 -0.67 -11.05
N ASP A 129 11.96 0.07 -11.27
CA ASP A 129 11.92 1.34 -11.97
C ASP A 129 11.39 1.14 -13.40
N GLN A 130 10.70 2.15 -13.93
CA GLN A 130 10.18 2.12 -15.30
C GLN A 130 11.27 1.88 -16.36
N THR A 131 12.51 2.31 -16.07
CA THR A 131 13.68 2.13 -16.95
C THR A 131 14.34 0.76 -16.85
N ASN A 132 14.20 0.08 -15.71
CA ASN A 132 14.83 -1.20 -15.39
C ASN A 132 13.82 -2.37 -15.34
N THR A 133 12.62 -2.16 -15.88
CA THR A 133 11.61 -3.22 -15.96
C THR A 133 12.17 -4.39 -16.75
N PRO A 134 12.21 -5.62 -16.20
CA PRO A 134 12.69 -6.80 -16.91
C PRO A 134 11.98 -6.95 -18.25
N HIS A 135 12.73 -7.29 -19.32
CA HIS A 135 12.12 -7.63 -20.60
C HIS A 135 11.11 -8.76 -20.41
N GLY A 136 9.83 -8.50 -20.74
CA GLY A 136 8.73 -9.44 -20.56
C GLY A 136 7.83 -9.16 -19.36
N LEU A 137 8.16 -8.18 -18.47
CA LEU A 137 7.18 -7.69 -17.52
C LEU A 137 6.10 -6.87 -18.25
N MET A 138 4.87 -7.13 -17.86
CA MET A 138 3.68 -6.55 -18.44
C MET A 138 3.56 -5.04 -18.29
N ALA A 139 2.73 -4.44 -19.14
CA ALA A 139 2.38 -3.04 -19.05
C ALA A 139 1.70 -2.71 -17.71
N ASP A 140 1.77 -1.43 -17.33
CA ASP A 140 1.06 -0.90 -16.16
C ASP A 140 -0.45 -1.17 -16.24
N GLY A 141 -1.06 -1.45 -15.10
CA GLY A 141 -2.48 -1.77 -15.00
C GLY A 141 -2.89 -3.15 -15.53
N LYS A 142 -1.95 -4.06 -15.74
CA LYS A 142 -2.23 -5.39 -16.33
C LYS A 142 -2.03 -6.55 -15.35
N VAL A 143 -2.70 -7.65 -15.69
CA VAL A 143 -2.58 -8.96 -15.04
C VAL A 143 -2.03 -9.96 -16.03
N GLN A 144 -1.07 -10.78 -15.60
CA GLN A 144 -0.45 -11.81 -16.44
C GLN A 144 -0.17 -13.07 -15.62
N VAL A 145 -0.44 -14.23 -16.21
CA VAL A 145 0.06 -15.50 -15.68
C VAL A 145 1.44 -15.76 -16.27
N MET A 146 2.44 -15.86 -15.39
CA MET A 146 3.82 -16.15 -15.73
C MET A 146 4.15 -17.60 -15.39
N LYS A 147 4.75 -18.33 -16.34
CA LYS A 147 5.21 -19.70 -16.09
C LYS A 147 6.66 -19.68 -15.62
N THR A 148 6.90 -20.25 -14.47
CA THR A 148 8.23 -20.52 -13.93
C THR A 148 8.55 -22.00 -14.04
N SER A 149 9.81 -22.40 -13.82
CA SER A 149 10.18 -23.82 -13.79
C SER A 149 9.54 -24.62 -12.63
N LYS A 150 8.99 -23.94 -11.62
CA LYS A 150 8.41 -24.53 -10.42
C LYS A 150 6.91 -24.28 -10.23
N GLY A 151 6.26 -23.61 -11.19
CA GLY A 151 4.82 -23.35 -11.10
C GLY A 151 4.41 -22.11 -11.88
N GLU A 152 3.16 -21.71 -11.70
CA GLU A 152 2.60 -20.49 -12.27
C GLU A 152 2.54 -19.39 -11.22
N VAL A 153 2.80 -18.16 -11.65
CA VAL A 153 2.72 -16.95 -10.84
C VAL A 153 1.77 -15.99 -11.52
N LEU A 154 0.74 -15.55 -10.81
CA LEU A 154 -0.08 -14.43 -11.24
C LEU A 154 0.64 -13.14 -10.89
N ALA A 155 0.96 -12.35 -11.88
CA ALA A 155 1.57 -11.04 -11.71
C ALA A 155 0.54 -9.93 -11.95
N MET A 156 0.50 -8.93 -11.07
CA MET A 156 -0.39 -7.78 -11.12
C MET A 156 0.46 -6.51 -11.00
N ARG A 157 0.53 -5.69 -12.03
CA ARG A 157 1.40 -4.50 -12.04
C ARG A 157 0.60 -3.21 -11.94
N VAL A 158 0.99 -2.35 -11.01
CA VAL A 158 0.53 -0.95 -10.92
C VAL A 158 1.72 -0.05 -10.59
N GLY A 159 2.05 0.83 -11.52
CA GLY A 159 3.21 1.73 -11.41
C GLY A 159 4.53 0.95 -11.30
N ALA A 160 5.35 1.30 -10.31
CA ALA A 160 6.63 0.67 -10.03
C ALA A 160 6.52 -0.67 -9.27
N MET A 161 5.33 -1.04 -8.82
CA MET A 161 5.10 -2.23 -8.02
C MET A 161 4.42 -3.32 -8.84
N THR A 162 4.86 -4.56 -8.64
CA THR A 162 4.18 -5.75 -9.16
C THR A 162 3.96 -6.72 -8.00
N LEU A 163 2.69 -7.03 -7.72
CA LEU A 163 2.35 -8.14 -6.82
C LEU A 163 2.43 -9.45 -7.60
N LEU A 164 3.09 -10.41 -7.01
CA LEU A 164 3.26 -11.77 -7.53
C LEU A 164 2.54 -12.72 -6.58
N GLN A 165 1.66 -13.57 -7.11
CA GLN A 165 0.93 -14.57 -6.33
C GLN A 165 1.09 -15.95 -6.93
N GLY A 166 1.36 -16.95 -6.09
CA GLY A 166 1.55 -18.32 -6.53
C GLY A 166 1.93 -19.23 -5.37
N GLU A 167 2.42 -20.42 -5.67
CA GLU A 167 3.05 -21.28 -4.67
C GLU A 167 4.44 -20.73 -4.32
N GLU A 168 4.83 -20.76 -3.04
CA GLU A 168 6.09 -20.20 -2.56
C GLU A 168 7.31 -20.70 -3.36
N LYS A 169 7.35 -21.99 -3.68
CA LYS A 169 8.42 -22.56 -4.52
C LYS A 169 8.56 -21.92 -5.90
N ALA A 170 7.51 -21.29 -6.42
CA ALA A 170 7.57 -20.62 -7.73
C ALA A 170 8.41 -19.33 -7.68
N PHE A 171 8.57 -18.72 -6.50
CA PHE A 171 9.39 -17.53 -6.30
C PHE A 171 10.87 -17.82 -6.16
N GLU A 172 11.29 -19.03 -5.72
CA GLU A 172 12.70 -19.39 -5.50
C GLU A 172 13.60 -19.20 -6.74
N ASN A 173 13.01 -19.28 -7.94
CA ASN A 173 13.72 -19.10 -9.20
C ASN A 173 13.29 -17.80 -9.93
N PHE A 174 12.57 -16.93 -9.26
CA PHE A 174 12.19 -15.63 -9.81
C PHE A 174 13.36 -14.66 -9.65
N THR A 175 14.45 -14.93 -10.42
CA THR A 175 15.67 -14.12 -10.37
C THR A 175 15.88 -13.43 -11.70
N HIS A 176 16.31 -12.17 -11.65
CA HIS A 176 16.70 -11.39 -12.81
C HIS A 176 18.09 -10.78 -12.55
N PRO A 177 18.97 -10.66 -13.54
CA PRO A 177 20.25 -9.96 -13.36
C PRO A 177 20.02 -8.55 -12.81
N GLY A 178 20.66 -8.23 -11.69
CA GLY A 178 20.51 -6.95 -10.99
C GLY A 178 19.33 -6.85 -10.02
N MET A 179 18.58 -7.93 -9.82
CA MET A 179 17.55 -7.98 -8.78
C MET A 179 18.15 -8.28 -7.41
N GLU A 180 17.77 -7.52 -6.40
CA GLU A 180 18.16 -7.73 -5.01
C GLU A 180 17.00 -8.32 -4.21
N MET A 181 17.30 -9.26 -3.30
CA MET A 181 16.30 -9.70 -2.31
C MET A 181 16.20 -8.66 -1.22
N LEU A 182 14.97 -8.24 -0.92
CA LEU A 182 14.67 -7.25 0.11
C LEU A 182 14.25 -7.95 1.40
N ASP A 183 14.57 -7.34 2.52
CA ASP A 183 13.92 -7.64 3.81
C ASP A 183 12.61 -6.84 3.95
N GLU A 184 11.83 -7.18 4.99
CA GLU A 184 10.52 -6.59 5.23
C GLU A 184 10.58 -5.06 5.41
N LEU A 185 11.54 -4.57 6.19
CA LEU A 185 11.69 -3.14 6.46
C LEU A 185 12.03 -2.36 5.19
N SER A 186 12.89 -2.91 4.34
CA SER A 186 13.23 -2.33 3.04
C SER A 186 12.01 -2.27 2.12
N ALA A 187 11.23 -3.35 2.05
CA ALA A 187 10.03 -3.40 1.23
C ALA A 187 8.98 -2.39 1.71
N ILE A 188 8.72 -2.33 3.02
CA ILE A 188 7.82 -1.35 3.63
C ILE A 188 8.29 0.07 3.34
N THR A 189 9.57 0.36 3.55
CA THR A 189 10.16 1.69 3.28
C THR A 189 9.96 2.10 1.82
N LEU A 190 10.19 1.18 0.87
CA LEU A 190 9.97 1.44 -0.55
C LEU A 190 8.49 1.72 -0.89
N CYS A 191 7.56 1.02 -0.25
CA CYS A 191 6.13 1.30 -0.39
C CYS A 191 5.81 2.74 0.03
N TYR A 192 6.33 3.19 1.17
CA TYR A 192 6.11 4.56 1.67
C TYR A 192 6.75 5.62 0.77
N VAL A 193 7.99 5.42 0.37
CA VAL A 193 8.73 6.39 -0.46
C VAL A 193 8.13 6.50 -1.86
N SER A 194 7.64 5.41 -2.43
CA SER A 194 6.93 5.43 -3.73
C SER A 194 5.54 6.10 -3.66
N LYS A 195 5.17 6.64 -2.49
CA LYS A 195 3.84 7.22 -2.23
C LYS A 195 2.71 6.27 -2.61
N SER A 196 2.97 4.97 -2.52
CA SER A 196 1.94 3.96 -2.75
C SER A 196 0.90 4.05 -1.64
N PRO A 197 -0.39 4.23 -1.95
CA PRO A 197 -1.45 4.20 -0.94
C PRO A 197 -1.48 2.92 -0.12
N LEU A 198 -0.93 1.81 -0.64
CA LEU A 198 -0.75 0.55 0.10
C LEU A 198 -0.02 0.74 1.42
N ALA A 199 1.00 1.60 1.44
CA ALA A 199 1.77 1.84 2.65
C ALA A 199 0.99 2.59 3.73
N PHE A 200 -0.02 3.36 3.34
CA PHE A 200 -0.80 4.19 4.25
C PHE A 200 -1.99 3.46 4.87
N ALA A 201 -2.43 2.35 4.28
CA ALA A 201 -3.54 1.54 4.80
C ALA A 201 -3.21 0.83 6.13
N TRP A 202 -1.93 0.59 6.41
CA TRP A 202 -1.51 -0.22 7.56
C TRP A 202 -1.72 0.43 8.93
N GLN A 203 -1.90 1.75 9.00
CA GLN A 203 -1.89 2.44 10.29
C GLN A 203 -3.08 3.39 10.51
N ALA A 204 -4.02 3.48 9.60
CA ALA A 204 -4.87 4.65 9.61
C ALA A 204 -6.35 4.36 9.62
N ASN A 205 -6.86 3.94 10.77
CA ASN A 205 -8.30 3.86 11.02
C ASN A 205 -9.04 5.21 10.91
N ASP A 206 -8.31 6.33 10.74
CA ASP A 206 -8.87 7.68 10.73
C ASP A 206 -8.58 8.47 9.44
N LEU A 207 -7.98 7.85 8.42
CA LEU A 207 -7.71 8.50 7.14
C LEU A 207 -8.85 8.31 6.14
N MET A 208 -9.04 9.33 5.33
CA MET A 208 -9.91 9.30 4.15
C MET A 208 -9.08 9.13 2.88
N PRO A 209 -9.67 8.64 1.79
CA PRO A 209 -8.99 8.59 0.49
C PRO A 209 -8.38 9.92 0.04
N GLY A 210 -9.01 11.05 0.39
CA GLY A 210 -8.48 12.40 0.09
C GLY A 210 -7.16 12.71 0.78
N ASP A 211 -6.93 12.16 1.97
CA ASP A 211 -5.72 12.40 2.77
C ASP A 211 -4.45 11.77 2.15
N VAL A 212 -4.64 10.78 1.28
CA VAL A 212 -3.56 10.02 0.62
C VAL A 212 -3.51 10.29 -0.90
N ASN A 213 -4.05 11.41 -1.37
CA ASN A 213 -4.22 11.70 -2.78
C ASN A 213 -5.01 10.62 -3.55
N GLY A 214 -5.87 9.90 -2.85
CA GLY A 214 -6.56 8.71 -3.34
C GLY A 214 -7.82 8.97 -4.16
N ALA A 215 -8.15 10.22 -4.50
CA ALA A 215 -9.36 10.54 -5.27
C ALA A 215 -9.42 9.79 -6.62
N ALA A 216 -8.27 9.51 -7.24
CA ALA A 216 -8.17 8.76 -8.49
C ALA A 216 -8.60 7.28 -8.37
N TYR A 217 -8.64 6.73 -7.14
CA TYR A 217 -9.04 5.35 -6.88
C TYR A 217 -10.51 5.23 -6.46
N ILE A 218 -11.30 6.29 -6.67
CA ILE A 218 -12.72 6.31 -6.37
C ILE A 218 -13.49 6.61 -7.65
N ASP A 219 -14.43 5.75 -7.97
CA ASP A 219 -15.30 5.93 -9.14
C ASP A 219 -16.68 6.43 -8.70
N PHE A 220 -16.93 7.70 -8.97
CA PHE A 220 -18.23 8.36 -8.78
C PHE A 220 -19.05 8.47 -10.07
N SER A 221 -18.58 7.94 -11.20
CA SER A 221 -19.21 8.11 -12.52
C SER A 221 -20.64 7.57 -12.59
N ASP A 222 -20.90 6.44 -11.94
CA ASP A 222 -22.24 5.90 -11.79
C ASP A 222 -22.90 6.45 -10.52
N SER A 223 -23.80 7.40 -10.67
CA SER A 223 -24.54 8.01 -9.55
C SER A 223 -25.48 7.04 -8.85
N SER A 224 -25.92 5.98 -9.51
CA SER A 224 -26.81 4.95 -8.95
C SER A 224 -26.08 3.89 -8.14
N ARG A 225 -24.76 3.75 -8.36
CA ARG A 225 -23.94 2.80 -7.63
C ARG A 225 -23.72 3.27 -6.20
N MET A 226 -24.06 2.43 -5.24
CA MET A 226 -23.83 2.68 -3.83
C MET A 226 -22.74 1.74 -3.30
N PHE A 227 -21.62 2.30 -2.89
CA PHE A 227 -20.63 1.57 -2.12
C PHE A 227 -20.58 2.10 -0.67
N ILE A 228 -20.09 1.29 0.25
CA ILE A 228 -20.02 1.62 1.67
C ILE A 228 -19.18 2.87 1.88
N GLY A 229 -19.70 3.85 2.62
CA GLY A 229 -19.02 5.12 2.90
C GLY A 229 -19.15 6.19 1.82
N ARG A 230 -19.73 5.91 0.63
CA ARG A 230 -19.78 6.82 -0.52
C ARG A 230 -20.25 8.24 -0.16
N ALA A 231 -21.39 8.36 0.50
CA ALA A 231 -22.00 9.68 0.74
C ALA A 231 -21.11 10.60 1.57
N LEU A 232 -20.47 10.08 2.62
CA LEU A 232 -19.57 10.86 3.47
C LEU A 232 -18.26 11.16 2.77
N THR A 233 -17.68 10.19 2.03
CA THR A 233 -16.46 10.41 1.26
C THR A 233 -16.67 11.51 0.21
N GLU A 234 -17.78 11.47 -0.54
CA GLU A 234 -18.10 12.48 -1.54
C GLU A 234 -18.31 13.88 -0.92
N ALA A 235 -19.00 13.94 0.22
CA ALA A 235 -19.23 15.20 0.94
C ALA A 235 -17.92 15.82 1.43
N ARG A 236 -17.02 15.03 2.02
CA ARG A 236 -15.73 15.51 2.54
C ARG A 236 -14.75 15.91 1.44
N LEU A 237 -14.69 15.15 0.34
CA LEU A 237 -13.88 15.54 -0.82
C LEU A 237 -14.35 16.87 -1.41
N LYS A 238 -15.67 17.12 -1.47
CA LYS A 238 -16.23 18.41 -1.90
C LYS A 238 -15.94 19.55 -0.92
N ALA A 239 -15.88 19.25 0.38
CA ALA A 239 -15.55 20.22 1.42
C ALA A 239 -14.06 20.60 1.45
N GLY A 240 -13.18 19.83 0.79
CA GLY A 240 -11.74 20.08 0.78
C GLY A 240 -11.06 19.84 2.14
N GLU A 241 -11.63 19.00 2.99
CA GLU A 241 -11.13 18.69 4.34
C GLU A 241 -9.98 17.66 4.34
N ALA A 242 -9.35 17.46 3.20
CA ALA A 242 -8.27 16.49 3.08
C ALA A 242 -6.98 16.97 3.74
N LYS A 243 -6.23 16.04 4.32
CA LYS A 243 -4.83 16.21 4.68
C LYS A 243 -3.95 15.98 3.45
N LYS A 244 -2.67 16.28 3.56
CA LYS A 244 -1.66 15.86 2.60
C LYS A 244 -0.61 14.99 3.26
N ALA A 245 -0.15 13.95 2.56
CA ALA A 245 0.99 13.17 2.97
C ALA A 245 2.28 13.97 2.73
N VAL A 246 3.16 13.98 3.72
CA VAL A 246 4.51 14.53 3.61
C VAL A 246 5.51 13.45 3.93
N VAL A 247 6.57 13.38 3.13
CA VAL A 247 7.72 12.51 3.36
C VAL A 247 8.89 13.41 3.71
N LEU A 248 9.45 13.21 4.89
CA LEU A 248 10.48 14.04 5.47
C LEU A 248 11.73 13.21 5.72
N SER A 249 12.91 13.76 5.51
CA SER A 249 14.16 13.08 5.86
C SER A 249 15.04 13.95 6.77
N SER A 250 15.82 13.30 7.65
CA SER A 250 16.83 13.94 8.48
C SER A 250 18.19 13.94 7.78
N HIS A 251 19.12 14.71 8.34
CA HIS A 251 20.54 14.56 8.04
C HIS A 251 21.12 13.31 8.71
N GLN A 252 22.18 12.75 8.13
CA GLN A 252 22.77 11.45 8.48
C GLN A 252 23.21 11.35 9.96
N ASP A 253 23.75 12.41 10.53
CA ASP A 253 24.29 12.42 11.90
C ASP A 253 23.23 12.28 13.00
N GLU A 254 21.95 12.45 12.64
CA GLU A 254 20.83 12.45 13.58
C GLU A 254 20.16 11.06 13.68
N ALA A 255 20.37 10.20 12.66
CA ALA A 255 19.75 8.88 12.61
C ALA A 255 20.26 7.93 13.71
N GLU A 256 21.52 8.09 14.16
CA GLU A 256 22.10 7.22 15.20
C GLU A 256 21.45 7.41 16.57
N ALA A 257 21.27 8.65 16.99
CA ALA A 257 20.66 8.97 18.28
C ALA A 257 19.19 8.51 18.36
N TRP A 258 18.49 8.55 17.23
CA TRP A 258 17.08 8.16 17.19
C TRP A 258 16.87 6.65 17.33
N PHE A 259 17.80 5.81 16.79
CA PHE A 259 17.69 4.34 16.89
C PHE A 259 17.92 3.81 18.30
N GLU A 260 18.58 4.56 19.18
CA GLU A 260 18.75 4.17 20.57
C GLU A 260 17.43 4.25 21.35
N ASN A 261 16.50 5.11 20.91
CA ASN A 261 15.20 5.29 21.56
C ASN A 261 14.11 5.63 20.51
N PRO A 262 13.58 4.65 19.74
CA PRO A 262 12.54 4.90 18.75
C PRO A 262 11.24 5.29 19.46
N SER A 263 10.99 6.57 19.57
CA SER A 263 9.75 7.13 20.07
C SER A 263 8.94 7.76 18.94
N GLU A 264 7.69 8.07 19.24
CA GLU A 264 6.78 8.73 18.32
C GLU A 264 7.34 10.09 17.88
N VAL A 265 7.53 10.30 16.57
CA VAL A 265 7.96 11.60 16.05
C VAL A 265 6.76 12.53 15.99
N ILE A 266 6.92 13.71 16.56
CA ILE A 266 5.93 14.79 16.51
C ILE A 266 6.43 15.85 15.55
N LEU A 267 5.59 16.23 14.59
CA LEU A 267 5.86 17.34 13.67
C LEU A 267 5.32 18.64 14.26
N LEU A 268 6.17 19.64 14.29
CA LEU A 268 5.87 20.98 14.80
C LEU A 268 6.05 22.01 13.68
N THR A 269 5.36 23.15 13.80
CA THR A 269 5.76 24.36 13.07
C THR A 269 7.03 24.97 13.64
N GLU A 270 7.64 25.95 12.94
CA GLU A 270 8.80 26.72 13.47
C GLU A 270 8.48 27.43 14.79
N GLU A 271 7.21 27.72 15.06
CA GLU A 271 6.74 28.32 16.31
C GLU A 271 6.52 27.28 17.43
N GLY A 272 6.81 26.00 17.18
CA GLY A 272 6.66 24.91 18.16
C GLY A 272 5.22 24.40 18.34
N VAL A 273 4.31 24.69 17.39
CA VAL A 273 2.93 24.20 17.47
C VAL A 273 2.85 22.79 16.86
N PRO A 274 2.35 21.79 17.61
CA PRO A 274 2.16 20.45 17.08
C PRO A 274 1.18 20.41 15.90
N VAL A 275 1.59 19.78 14.80
CA VAL A 275 0.80 19.69 13.57
C VAL A 275 0.33 18.26 13.31
N ALA A 276 1.20 17.29 13.52
CA ALA A 276 0.90 15.87 13.26
C ALA A 276 1.88 14.97 14.04
N LYS A 277 1.50 13.69 14.12
CA LYS A 277 2.38 12.59 14.52
C LYS A 277 2.84 11.84 13.30
N SER A 278 3.99 11.17 13.38
CA SER A 278 4.44 10.28 12.32
C SER A 278 3.48 9.11 12.16
N ALA A 279 3.14 8.81 10.91
CA ALA A 279 2.45 7.57 10.56
C ALA A 279 3.44 6.42 10.38
N PHE A 280 4.66 6.75 9.96
CA PHE A 280 5.75 5.80 9.78
C PHE A 280 7.09 6.50 9.97
N VAL A 281 8.05 5.77 10.51
CA VAL A 281 9.45 6.18 10.58
C VAL A 281 10.33 5.00 10.19
N GLY A 282 11.26 5.20 9.26
CA GLY A 282 12.16 4.18 8.77
C GLY A 282 13.44 4.77 8.19
N LEU A 283 14.28 3.91 7.63
CA LEU A 283 15.51 4.32 6.96
C LEU A 283 15.38 4.21 5.44
N LEU A 284 15.80 5.25 4.75
CA LEU A 284 16.04 5.24 3.33
C LEU A 284 17.53 5.51 3.08
N GLY A 285 18.28 4.47 2.79
CA GLY A 285 19.75 4.54 2.82
C GLY A 285 20.25 4.76 4.24
N ASP A 286 20.98 5.84 4.45
CA ASP A 286 21.50 6.29 5.72
C ASP A 286 20.68 7.43 6.35
N LYS A 287 19.59 7.83 5.70
CA LYS A 287 18.71 8.91 6.16
C LYS A 287 17.48 8.37 6.86
N LEU A 288 17.22 8.88 8.06
CA LEU A 288 15.96 8.65 8.72
C LEU A 288 14.84 9.32 7.92
N THR A 289 13.78 8.57 7.62
CA THR A 289 12.64 9.03 6.82
C THR A 289 11.37 8.88 7.62
N CYS A 290 10.57 9.94 7.66
CA CYS A 290 9.29 9.98 8.34
C CYS A 290 8.18 10.28 7.33
N VAL A 291 7.05 9.60 7.47
CA VAL A 291 5.80 9.91 6.75
C VAL A 291 4.77 10.39 7.74
N ALA A 292 4.12 11.49 7.43
CA ALA A 292 3.04 12.04 8.25
C ALA A 292 1.93 12.66 7.38
N PHE A 293 0.76 12.85 7.98
CA PHE A 293 -0.40 13.48 7.35
C PHE A 293 -0.67 14.82 8.02
N VAL A 294 -0.42 15.89 7.30
CA VAL A 294 -0.58 17.27 7.79
C VAL A 294 -1.77 17.96 7.12
N PRO A 295 -2.39 18.98 7.75
CA PRO A 295 -3.41 19.78 7.09
C PRO A 295 -2.91 20.35 5.75
N GLN A 296 -3.80 20.46 4.75
CA GLN A 296 -3.45 20.98 3.42
C GLN A 296 -2.80 22.38 3.46
N SER A 297 -3.19 23.20 4.43
CA SER A 297 -2.66 24.56 4.62
C SER A 297 -1.25 24.59 5.22
N THR A 298 -0.72 23.50 5.69
CA THR A 298 0.61 23.44 6.36
C THR A 298 1.72 23.67 5.33
N ASP A 299 2.61 24.61 5.62
CA ASP A 299 3.86 24.77 4.86
C ASP A 299 4.84 23.67 5.28
N SER A 300 4.94 22.63 4.47
CA SER A 300 5.79 21.46 4.77
C SER A 300 7.29 21.78 4.75
N SER A 301 7.72 22.87 4.11
CA SER A 301 9.14 23.31 4.10
C SER A 301 9.60 23.91 5.45
N ARG A 302 8.65 24.17 6.35
CA ARG A 302 8.88 24.80 7.66
C ARG A 302 8.55 23.85 8.81
N LEU A 303 8.45 22.57 8.56
CA LEU A 303 8.22 21.59 9.61
C LEU A 303 9.51 21.27 10.35
N ILE A 304 9.37 21.07 11.63
CA ILE A 304 10.40 20.58 12.54
C ILE A 304 9.91 19.26 13.11
N TRP A 305 10.74 18.26 13.18
CA TRP A 305 10.37 17.07 13.89
C TRP A 305 11.02 17.00 15.26
N MET A 306 10.29 16.54 16.25
CA MET A 306 10.76 16.23 17.58
C MET A 306 10.61 14.75 17.86
N ASN A 307 11.64 14.15 18.42
CA ASN A 307 11.57 12.84 19.02
C ASN A 307 10.92 12.98 20.41
N GLY A 308 9.86 12.20 20.70
CA GLY A 308 9.00 12.34 21.89
C GLY A 308 9.67 12.12 23.25
N GLY A 309 10.87 12.55 23.46
CA GLY A 309 11.61 12.51 24.73
C GLY A 309 12.79 13.47 24.82
N GLU A 310 13.13 14.14 23.74
CA GLU A 310 14.29 15.02 23.68
C GLU A 310 13.91 16.43 23.21
N GLU A 311 14.54 17.45 23.85
CA GLU A 311 14.39 18.87 23.49
C GLU A 311 15.08 19.23 22.14
N GLN A 312 15.51 18.25 21.34
CA GLN A 312 16.17 18.51 20.06
C GLN A 312 15.16 18.57 18.92
N ALA A 313 15.05 19.74 18.34
CA ALA A 313 14.25 19.96 17.14
C ALA A 313 15.14 19.81 15.89
N TYR A 314 14.72 18.97 14.96
CA TYR A 314 15.46 18.68 13.73
C TYR A 314 14.80 19.38 12.54
N ARG A 315 15.60 20.06 11.72
CA ARG A 315 15.13 20.55 10.44
C ARG A 315 14.97 19.40 9.46
N VAL A 316 13.87 19.41 8.71
CA VAL A 316 13.51 18.35 7.78
C VAL A 316 13.54 18.82 6.34
N GLU A 317 14.02 17.96 5.47
CA GLU A 317 13.94 18.14 4.03
C GLU A 317 12.70 17.40 3.53
N VAL A 318 11.86 18.10 2.76
CA VAL A 318 10.69 17.49 2.13
C VAL A 318 11.15 16.73 0.90
N LEU A 319 11.02 15.40 0.93
CA LEU A 319 11.21 14.57 -0.24
C LEU A 319 9.95 14.69 -1.11
N SER A 320 9.99 15.53 -2.12
CA SER A 320 8.87 15.84 -3.03
C SER A 320 8.53 14.69 -3.98
#